data_aafb380e74fdbfe8903d92c259c6dcf6
#
_entry.id   aafb380e74fdbfe8903d92c259c6dcf6
#
_cell.length_a   1.000
_cell.length_b   1.000
_cell.length_c   1.000
_cell.angle_alpha   90.00
_cell.angle_beta   90.00
_cell.angle_gamma   90.00
#
_symmetry.space_group_name_H-M   'P 1'
#
loop_
_entity.id
_entity.type
_entity.pdbx_description
1 polymer ?
#
loop_
_entity_poly.entity_id
_entity_poly.type
_entity_poly.pdbx_seq_one_letter_code
_entity_poly.pdbx_strand_id
1 'polypeptide(L)'
;MPADAAASDRIHRLTILQQPKSARTSACTAKADQGIIDPSPILQLHVQSLQTRQPILPYLQPSIYIVYATIATPHDFRKSPSPAVLLALQHKYASGLLSSGLMRLKDTNNVEGAFFVYANLAVKAQGTFMIKFSLFEIAGINLLPRAHVYSDPFVVYSPKLFPGLS
;
A
#
# COMPACT_ATOMS: atom_id res chain seq x y z
N MET A 1 3.86 -17.08 -22.91
CA MET A 1 2.69 -16.98 -23.23
C MET A 1 1.65 -17.24 -22.20
N PRO A 2 1.68 -18.32 -21.47
CA PRO A 2 0.62 -18.60 -20.54
C PRO A 2 0.40 -17.50 -19.49
N ALA A 3 1.47 -16.86 -19.05
CA ALA A 3 1.34 -15.81 -18.05
C ALA A 3 0.55 -14.62 -18.58
N ASP A 4 0.79 -14.27 -19.83
CA ASP A 4 0.08 -13.16 -20.44
C ASP A 4 -1.40 -13.48 -20.65
N ALA A 5 -1.69 -14.70 -21.07
CA ALA A 5 -3.06 -15.11 -21.26
C ALA A 5 -3.81 -15.11 -19.93
N ALA A 6 -3.17 -15.59 -18.85
CA ALA A 6 -3.79 -15.57 -17.54
C ALA A 6 -3.96 -14.15 -17.02
N ALA A 7 -3.04 -13.25 -17.38
CA ALA A 7 -3.09 -11.87 -16.92
C ALA A 7 -4.24 -11.09 -17.52
N SER A 8 -4.68 -11.46 -18.73
CA SER A 8 -5.63 -10.64 -19.48
C SER A 8 -7.09 -10.96 -19.22
N ASP A 9 -7.44 -11.99 -18.45
CA ASP A 9 -8.83 -12.37 -18.31
C ASP A 9 -9.47 -11.92 -17.00
N ARG A 10 -8.79 -11.09 -16.23
CA ARG A 10 -9.30 -10.57 -14.95
C ARG A 10 -9.05 -9.08 -14.83
N ILE A 11 -9.96 -8.43 -14.12
CA ILE A 11 -9.81 -7.02 -13.75
C ILE A 11 -9.52 -6.96 -12.26
N HIS A 12 -8.43 -6.30 -11.90
CA HIS A 12 -8.02 -6.10 -10.52
C HIS A 12 -8.23 -4.64 -10.15
N ARG A 13 -8.90 -4.38 -9.03
CA ARG A 13 -9.10 -3.03 -8.54
C ARG A 13 -8.67 -2.94 -7.09
N LEU A 14 -7.73 -2.05 -6.82
CA LEU A 14 -7.23 -1.80 -5.48
C LEU A 14 -7.74 -0.45 -5.03
N THR A 15 -8.44 -0.42 -3.90
CA THR A 15 -8.99 0.83 -3.36
C THR A 15 -8.48 1.06 -1.95
N ILE A 16 -8.32 2.33 -1.59
CA ILE A 16 -7.90 2.71 -0.24
C ILE A 16 -9.16 2.99 0.56
N LEU A 17 -9.40 2.18 1.58
CA LEU A 17 -10.55 2.36 2.47
C LEU A 17 -10.25 3.34 3.60
N GLN A 18 -8.99 3.38 4.04
CA GLN A 18 -8.57 4.28 5.10
C GLN A 18 -7.29 4.97 4.67
N GLN A 19 -7.38 6.28 4.46
CA GLN A 19 -6.27 7.10 4.03
C GLN A 19 -5.33 7.42 5.18
N PRO A 20 -4.02 7.49 4.92
CA PRO A 20 -3.10 8.04 5.91
C PRO A 20 -3.37 9.54 6.03
N LYS A 21 -3.28 10.09 7.25
CA LYS A 21 -3.55 11.51 7.46
C LYS A 21 -2.36 12.27 8.02
N SER A 22 -1.60 11.65 8.91
CA SER A 22 -0.44 12.30 9.48
C SER A 22 0.49 11.27 10.10
N ALA A 23 1.69 11.72 10.41
CA ALA A 23 2.65 10.91 11.14
C ALA A 23 3.63 11.85 11.84
N ARG A 24 4.34 11.30 12.80
CA ARG A 24 5.48 11.96 13.43
C ARG A 24 6.72 11.22 12.94
N THR A 25 7.77 11.96 12.59
CA THR A 25 8.96 11.33 12.03
C THR A 25 9.52 10.26 12.97
N SER A 26 9.91 9.13 12.38
CA SER A 26 10.45 8.00 13.13
C SER A 26 11.90 8.17 13.53
N ALA A 27 12.55 9.25 13.12
CA ALA A 27 13.98 9.45 13.39
C ALA A 27 14.26 9.90 14.81
N CYS A 28 13.25 10.24 15.58
CA CYS A 28 13.45 11.02 16.79
C CYS A 28 13.75 10.22 18.05
N THR A 29 13.25 9.04 18.24
CA THR A 29 13.47 8.31 19.47
C THR A 29 13.37 6.82 19.25
N ALA A 30 13.51 6.07 20.33
CA ALA A 30 13.44 4.62 20.28
C ALA A 30 12.06 4.08 20.69
N LYS A 31 11.05 4.90 20.72
CA LYS A 31 9.72 4.44 21.12
C LYS A 31 9.03 3.67 20.01
N ALA A 32 8.15 2.74 20.38
CA ALA A 32 7.51 1.84 19.43
C ALA A 32 6.54 2.56 18.50
N ASP A 33 6.00 3.70 18.92
CA ASP A 33 4.99 4.43 18.14
C ASP A 33 5.56 5.48 17.21
N GLN A 34 6.89 5.52 17.05
CA GLN A 34 7.52 6.59 16.33
C GLN A 34 7.34 6.54 14.85
N GLY A 35 6.84 7.63 14.28
CA GLY A 35 6.74 7.78 12.86
C GLY A 35 5.69 6.90 12.20
N ILE A 36 4.95 6.11 12.97
CA ILE A 36 3.90 5.27 12.40
C ILE A 36 2.80 6.16 11.85
N ILE A 37 2.41 5.85 10.62
CA ILE A 37 1.38 6.61 9.91
C ILE A 37 0.03 6.37 10.59
N ASP A 38 -0.70 7.44 10.83
CA ASP A 38 -1.99 7.41 11.52
C ASP A 38 -3.06 8.12 10.69
N PRO A 39 -4.21 7.48 10.45
CA PRO A 39 -4.50 6.09 10.75
C PRO A 39 -3.76 5.13 9.84
N SER A 40 -3.70 3.86 10.23
CA SER A 40 -3.06 2.83 9.42
C SER A 40 -3.76 2.72 8.08
N PRO A 41 -3.04 2.79 6.96
CA PRO A 41 -3.69 2.59 5.66
C PRO A 41 -4.30 1.21 5.54
N ILE A 42 -5.52 1.16 5.03
CA ILE A 42 -6.25 -0.08 4.78
C ILE A 42 -6.72 -0.06 3.34
N LEU A 43 -6.42 -1.13 2.61
CA LEU A 43 -6.81 -1.27 1.21
C LEU A 43 -7.68 -2.50 1.03
N GLN A 44 -8.48 -2.47 -0.02
CA GLN A 44 -9.34 -3.60 -0.38
C GLN A 44 -9.09 -3.96 -1.84
N LEU A 45 -9.05 -5.26 -2.10
CA LEU A 45 -8.87 -5.80 -3.45
C LEU A 45 -10.20 -6.37 -3.94
N HIS A 46 -10.60 -5.95 -5.14
CA HIS A 46 -11.71 -6.53 -5.86
C HIS A 46 -11.19 -7.11 -7.17
N VAL A 47 -11.58 -8.34 -7.46
CA VAL A 47 -11.22 -9.03 -8.70
C VAL A 47 -12.50 -9.48 -9.37
N GLN A 48 -12.58 -9.32 -10.67
CA GLN A 48 -13.72 -9.82 -11.44
C GLN A 48 -13.24 -10.37 -12.78
N SER A 49 -14.06 -11.23 -13.36
CA SER A 49 -13.79 -11.75 -14.69
C SER A 49 -13.95 -10.64 -15.72
N LEU A 50 -13.00 -10.54 -16.63
CA LEU A 50 -13.09 -9.57 -17.71
C LEU A 50 -14.28 -9.86 -18.62
N GLN A 51 -14.61 -11.13 -18.83
CA GLN A 51 -15.66 -11.55 -19.74
C GLN A 51 -17.03 -11.46 -19.13
N THR A 52 -17.21 -12.00 -17.93
CA THR A 52 -18.54 -12.10 -17.32
C THR A 52 -18.83 -11.00 -16.32
N ARG A 53 -17.80 -10.27 -15.89
CA ARG A 53 -17.87 -9.24 -14.85
C ARG A 53 -18.30 -9.80 -13.49
N GLN A 54 -18.35 -11.13 -13.34
CA GLN A 54 -18.68 -11.73 -12.06
C GLN A 54 -17.49 -11.63 -11.10
N PRO A 55 -17.74 -11.44 -9.80
CA PRO A 55 -16.68 -11.36 -8.80
C PRO A 55 -15.88 -12.66 -8.73
N ILE A 56 -14.59 -12.52 -8.55
CA ILE A 56 -13.69 -13.62 -8.25
C ILE A 56 -13.14 -13.34 -6.85
N LEU A 57 -13.28 -14.30 -5.94
CA LEU A 57 -12.83 -14.10 -4.56
C LEU A 57 -11.32 -14.31 -4.49
N PRO A 58 -10.53 -13.26 -4.22
CA PRO A 58 -9.07 -13.37 -4.28
C PRO A 58 -8.49 -14.38 -3.30
N TYR A 59 -9.11 -14.51 -2.10
CA TYR A 59 -8.61 -15.40 -1.06
C TYR A 59 -8.92 -16.87 -1.33
N LEU A 60 -9.67 -17.17 -2.40
CA LEU A 60 -9.94 -18.55 -2.83
C LEU A 60 -9.15 -18.94 -4.07
N GLN A 61 -8.30 -18.05 -4.57
CA GLN A 61 -7.49 -18.34 -5.76
C GLN A 61 -6.16 -18.97 -5.36
N PRO A 62 -5.56 -19.79 -6.25
CA PRO A 62 -4.26 -20.37 -5.95
C PRO A 62 -3.12 -19.35 -5.96
N SER A 63 -3.34 -18.20 -6.56
CA SER A 63 -2.32 -17.15 -6.60
C SER A 63 -2.20 -16.45 -5.28
N ILE A 64 -1.04 -15.88 -5.02
CA ILE A 64 -0.78 -15.07 -3.83
C ILE A 64 -0.75 -13.61 -4.25
N TYR A 65 -1.48 -12.77 -3.50
CA TYR A 65 -1.48 -11.33 -3.73
C TYR A 65 -0.70 -10.62 -2.63
N ILE A 66 0.13 -9.67 -3.04
CA ILE A 66 0.82 -8.79 -2.10
C ILE A 66 0.70 -7.35 -2.59
N VAL A 67 0.71 -6.42 -1.66
CA VAL A 67 0.80 -4.99 -1.96
C VAL A 67 2.12 -4.48 -1.42
N TYR A 68 2.80 -3.70 -2.23
CA TYR A 68 4.05 -3.06 -1.83
C TYR A 68 3.83 -1.55 -1.78
N ALA A 69 4.23 -0.92 -0.68
CA ALA A 69 4.09 0.52 -0.49
C ALA A 69 5.40 1.23 -0.82
N THR A 70 5.32 2.30 -1.58
CA THR A 70 6.46 3.18 -1.82
C THR A 70 6.09 4.59 -1.39
N ILE A 71 6.94 5.21 -0.58
CA ILE A 71 6.72 6.53 0.00
C ILE A 71 7.62 7.54 -0.71
N ALA A 72 7.04 8.64 -1.15
CA ALA A 72 7.81 9.74 -1.74
C ALA A 72 6.97 11.00 -1.67
N THR A 73 7.59 12.12 -1.97
CA THR A 73 6.85 13.38 -2.03
C THR A 73 5.99 13.42 -3.29
N PRO A 74 4.92 14.24 -3.31
CA PRO A 74 4.16 14.42 -4.54
C PRO A 74 5.03 14.88 -5.71
N HIS A 75 6.04 15.69 -5.42
CA HIS A 75 6.98 16.14 -6.43
C HIS A 75 7.78 14.99 -7.03
N ASP A 76 8.25 14.07 -6.19
CA ASP A 76 9.00 12.90 -6.66
C ASP A 76 8.15 12.03 -7.58
N PHE A 77 6.90 11.80 -7.20
CA PHE A 77 6.00 10.96 -8.02
C PHE A 77 5.67 11.60 -9.36
N ARG A 78 5.59 12.94 -9.41
CA ARG A 78 5.30 13.62 -10.68
C ARG A 78 6.41 13.43 -11.71
N LYS A 79 7.61 13.09 -11.27
CA LYS A 79 8.74 12.83 -12.17
C LYS A 79 8.74 11.43 -12.76
N SER A 80 7.74 10.62 -12.45
CA SER A 80 7.65 9.23 -12.90
C SER A 80 8.96 8.47 -12.65
N PRO A 81 9.38 8.34 -11.39
CA PRO A 81 10.69 7.79 -11.08
C PRO A 81 10.79 6.32 -11.51
N SER A 82 12.00 5.92 -11.90
CA SER A 82 12.30 4.54 -12.21
C SER A 82 12.23 3.67 -10.94
N PRO A 83 12.13 2.34 -11.09
CA PRO A 83 12.17 1.47 -9.92
C PRO A 83 13.41 1.64 -9.05
N ALA A 84 14.57 1.90 -9.68
CA ALA A 84 15.81 2.11 -8.93
C ALA A 84 15.75 3.39 -8.09
N VAL A 85 15.18 4.45 -8.65
CA VAL A 85 15.02 5.72 -7.92
C VAL A 85 14.03 5.54 -6.78
N LEU A 86 12.91 4.84 -7.01
CA LEU A 86 11.94 4.57 -5.96
C LEU A 86 12.56 3.77 -4.81
N LEU A 87 13.38 2.78 -5.13
CA LEU A 87 14.06 2.00 -4.11
C LEU A 87 14.98 2.89 -3.25
N ALA A 88 15.73 3.76 -3.89
CA ALA A 88 16.62 4.70 -3.17
C ALA A 88 15.80 5.63 -2.27
N LEU A 89 14.64 6.10 -2.74
CA LEU A 89 13.78 6.96 -1.93
C LEU A 89 13.23 6.23 -0.71
N GLN A 90 12.97 4.91 -0.82
CA GLN A 90 12.48 4.15 0.32
C GLN A 90 13.55 4.03 1.41
N HIS A 91 14.80 3.89 1.04
CA HIS A 91 15.88 3.91 2.02
C HIS A 91 15.97 5.25 2.74
N LYS A 92 15.66 6.33 2.05
CA LYS A 92 15.70 7.68 2.61
C LYS A 92 14.50 8.00 3.49
N TYR A 93 13.30 7.61 3.08
CA TYR A 93 12.06 8.09 3.68
C TYR A 93 11.33 7.07 4.53
N ALA A 94 11.41 5.79 4.21
CA ALA A 94 10.52 4.80 4.79
C ALA A 94 11.20 3.94 5.85
N SER A 95 10.43 3.55 6.84
CA SER A 95 10.82 2.49 7.74
C SER A 95 9.60 1.64 8.05
N GLY A 96 9.85 0.49 8.69
CA GLY A 96 8.78 -0.44 8.95
C GLY A 96 8.55 -1.36 7.77
N LEU A 97 7.39 -2.00 7.77
CA LEU A 97 7.09 -3.05 6.80
C LEU A 97 6.42 -2.45 5.56
N LEU A 98 7.10 -2.54 4.43
CA LEU A 98 6.62 -1.97 3.17
C LEU A 98 5.68 -2.88 2.41
N SER A 99 5.64 -4.17 2.71
CA SER A 99 4.77 -5.12 2.02
C SER A 99 3.67 -5.60 2.94
N SER A 100 2.53 -5.95 2.36
CA SER A 100 1.40 -6.49 3.08
C SER A 100 0.79 -7.63 2.29
N GLY A 101 0.52 -8.73 2.97
CA GLY A 101 -0.17 -9.86 2.37
C GLY A 101 -1.68 -9.73 2.50
N LEU A 102 -2.38 -10.46 1.66
CA LEU A 102 -3.84 -10.44 1.63
C LEU A 102 -4.40 -11.05 2.91
N MET A 103 -5.37 -10.36 3.49
CA MET A 103 -6.09 -10.80 4.68
C MET A 103 -7.56 -10.97 4.34
N ARG A 104 -8.14 -12.08 4.75
CA ARG A 104 -9.58 -12.33 4.61
C ARG A 104 -10.26 -11.86 5.88
N LEU A 105 -10.97 -10.75 5.79
CA LEU A 105 -11.62 -10.12 6.94
C LEU A 105 -13.06 -9.79 6.60
N LYS A 106 -13.86 -9.55 7.64
CA LYS A 106 -15.23 -9.07 7.48
C LYS A 106 -15.24 -7.55 7.64
N ASP A 107 -16.02 -6.88 6.79
CA ASP A 107 -16.19 -5.44 6.90
C ASP A 107 -17.24 -5.10 7.96
N THR A 108 -17.58 -3.81 8.07
CA THR A 108 -18.54 -3.35 9.07
C THR A 108 -19.96 -3.89 8.82
N ASN A 109 -20.23 -4.38 7.62
CA ASN A 109 -21.50 -4.99 7.27
C ASN A 109 -21.46 -6.51 7.41
N ASN A 110 -20.42 -7.05 8.05
CA ASN A 110 -20.25 -8.49 8.26
C ASN A 110 -20.05 -9.26 6.94
N VAL A 111 -19.55 -8.59 5.91
CA VAL A 111 -19.28 -9.20 4.60
C VAL A 111 -17.78 -9.47 4.50
N GLU A 112 -17.42 -10.69 4.11
CA GLU A 112 -16.01 -11.04 3.92
C GLU A 112 -15.42 -10.37 2.71
N GLY A 113 -14.16 -9.96 2.81
CA GLY A 113 -13.44 -9.34 1.72
C GLY A 113 -11.96 -9.58 1.84
N ALA A 114 -11.23 -9.09 0.84
CA ALA A 114 -9.77 -9.21 0.73
C ALA A 114 -9.15 -7.85 1.03
N PHE A 115 -8.36 -7.80 2.09
CA PHE A 115 -7.82 -6.53 2.60
C PHE A 115 -6.31 -6.59 2.79
N PHE A 116 -5.69 -5.41 2.77
CA PHE A 116 -4.29 -5.22 3.11
C PHE A 116 -4.21 -4.13 4.17
N VAL A 117 -3.50 -4.40 5.26
CA VAL A 117 -3.42 -3.48 6.41
C VAL A 117 -1.97 -3.12 6.66
N TYR A 118 -1.69 -1.82 6.79
CA TYR A 118 -0.35 -1.31 7.02
C TYR A 118 -0.24 -0.72 8.42
N ALA A 119 -0.04 -1.58 9.40
CA ALA A 119 0.00 -1.15 10.80
C ALA A 119 1.36 -0.59 11.24
N ASN A 120 2.44 -0.96 10.54
CA ASN A 120 3.80 -0.62 10.96
C ASN A 120 4.57 0.24 9.96
N LEU A 121 3.88 0.86 9.03
CA LEU A 121 4.54 1.71 8.06
C LEU A 121 4.86 3.06 8.68
N ALA A 122 6.11 3.51 8.53
CA ALA A 122 6.57 4.72 9.17
C ALA A 122 7.42 5.56 8.22
N VAL A 123 7.55 6.86 8.52
CA VAL A 123 8.31 7.81 7.71
C VAL A 123 9.42 8.42 8.55
N LYS A 124 10.63 8.48 7.99
CA LYS A 124 11.81 8.96 8.71
C LYS A 124 12.07 10.44 8.58
N ALA A 125 11.42 11.12 7.65
CA ALA A 125 11.67 12.53 7.36
C ALA A 125 10.38 13.32 7.51
N GLN A 126 10.50 14.58 7.93
CA GLN A 126 9.33 15.47 7.96
C GLN A 126 9.07 16.04 6.57
N GLY A 127 7.83 16.42 6.34
CA GLY A 127 7.40 16.98 5.06
C GLY A 127 6.04 16.45 4.65
N THR A 128 5.71 16.62 3.38
CA THR A 128 4.47 16.12 2.80
C THR A 128 4.80 14.94 1.90
N PHE A 129 4.09 13.85 2.10
CA PHE A 129 4.37 12.60 1.41
C PHE A 129 3.09 11.99 0.85
N MET A 130 3.26 11.08 -0.09
CA MET A 130 2.22 10.21 -0.61
C MET A 130 2.74 8.79 -0.62
N ILE A 131 1.83 7.84 -0.68
CA ILE A 131 2.18 6.43 -0.80
C ILE A 131 1.60 5.91 -2.11
N LYS A 132 2.43 5.22 -2.89
CA LYS A 132 1.97 4.43 -4.02
C LYS A 132 1.86 2.99 -3.56
N PHE A 133 0.66 2.45 -3.60
CA PHE A 133 0.42 1.04 -3.28
C PHE A 133 0.35 0.27 -4.58
N SER A 134 1.23 -0.70 -4.74
CA SER A 134 1.32 -1.51 -5.95
C SER A 134 0.92 -2.95 -5.65
N LEU A 135 -0.06 -3.45 -6.36
CA LEU A 135 -0.56 -4.81 -6.20
C LEU A 135 0.16 -5.74 -7.16
N PHE A 136 0.68 -6.83 -6.61
CA PHE A 136 1.30 -7.89 -7.40
C PHE A 136 0.61 -9.21 -7.13
N GLU A 137 0.54 -10.03 -8.16
CA GLU A 137 0.11 -11.41 -8.06
C GLU A 137 1.29 -12.30 -8.30
N ILE A 138 1.53 -13.25 -7.39
CA ILE A 138 2.58 -14.24 -7.54
C ILE A 138 1.93 -15.51 -8.07
N ALA A 139 2.26 -15.86 -9.31
CA ALA A 139 1.74 -17.03 -9.97
C ALA A 139 2.94 -17.90 -10.37
N GLY A 140 3.17 -18.96 -9.60
CA GLY A 140 4.36 -19.78 -9.77
C GLY A 140 5.62 -18.98 -9.48
N ILE A 141 6.48 -18.83 -10.46
CA ILE A 141 7.71 -18.04 -10.33
C ILE A 141 7.56 -16.62 -10.85
N ASN A 142 6.37 -16.26 -11.31
CA ASN A 142 6.14 -14.95 -11.93
C ASN A 142 5.56 -13.98 -10.91
N LEU A 143 6.12 -12.77 -10.89
CA LEU A 143 5.60 -11.65 -10.13
C LEU A 143 4.93 -10.71 -11.13
N LEU A 144 3.61 -10.63 -11.07
CA LEU A 144 2.82 -9.92 -12.08
C LEU A 144 2.20 -8.67 -11.50
N PRO A 145 2.54 -7.48 -12.01
CA PRO A 145 1.86 -6.24 -11.56
C PRO A 145 0.41 -6.25 -12.04
N ARG A 146 -0.52 -5.95 -11.12
CA ARG A 146 -1.95 -6.01 -11.43
C ARG A 146 -2.64 -4.66 -11.35
N ALA A 147 -2.26 -3.83 -10.37
CA ALA A 147 -2.91 -2.55 -10.15
C ALA A 147 -2.03 -1.68 -9.27
N HIS A 148 -2.34 -0.40 -9.24
CA HIS A 148 -1.72 0.50 -8.26
C HIS A 148 -2.70 1.61 -7.93
N VAL A 149 -2.48 2.24 -6.77
CA VAL A 149 -3.28 3.39 -6.34
C VAL A 149 -2.39 4.27 -5.48
N TYR A 150 -2.61 5.59 -5.56
CA TYR A 150 -1.88 6.56 -4.75
C TYR A 150 -2.75 7.02 -3.59
N SER A 151 -2.15 7.17 -2.42
CA SER A 151 -2.84 7.80 -1.30
C SER A 151 -2.99 9.31 -1.54
N ASP A 152 -3.85 9.93 -0.75
CA ASP A 152 -3.85 11.38 -0.63
C ASP A 152 -2.53 11.82 0.02
N PRO A 153 -2.09 13.06 -0.23
CA PRO A 153 -0.94 13.59 0.48
C PRO A 153 -1.21 13.68 1.98
N PHE A 154 -0.20 13.42 2.77
CA PHE A 154 -0.28 13.55 4.22
C PHE A 154 0.97 14.21 4.76
N VAL A 155 0.86 14.80 5.94
CA VAL A 155 1.95 15.56 6.54
C VAL A 155 2.64 14.74 7.61
N VAL A 156 3.97 14.74 7.58
CA VAL A 156 4.80 14.12 8.60
C VAL A 156 5.46 15.25 9.39
N TYR A 157 5.20 15.29 10.68
CA TYR A 157 5.64 16.35 11.57
C TYR A 157 6.92 15.95 12.29
N SER A 158 7.70 16.97 12.68
CA SER A 158 8.74 16.72 13.68
C SER A 158 8.07 16.38 15.02
N PRO A 159 8.79 15.73 15.92
CA PRO A 159 8.18 15.36 17.22
C PRO A 159 7.61 16.54 17.99
N LYS A 160 8.23 17.72 17.86
CA LYS A 160 7.81 18.91 18.60
C LYS A 160 6.54 19.53 18.04
N LEU A 161 6.22 19.27 16.77
CA LEU A 161 5.10 19.93 16.09
C LEU A 161 3.93 18.99 15.83
N PHE A 162 4.03 17.73 16.23
CA PHE A 162 2.97 16.77 15.97
C PHE A 162 1.69 17.16 16.73
N PRO A 163 0.55 17.36 16.02
CA PRO A 163 -0.67 17.90 16.66
C PRO A 163 -1.24 17.01 17.74
N GLY A 164 -0.95 15.72 17.73
CA GLY A 164 -1.45 14.80 18.73
C GLY A 164 -0.71 14.83 20.06
N LEU A 165 0.34 15.63 20.17
CA LEU A 165 1.14 15.77 21.40
C LEU A 165 0.82 17.10 22.05
N SER A 166 -0.05 17.09 22.97
CA SER A 166 -0.38 18.33 23.70
C SER A 166 0.03 18.22 25.16
#